data_fcea6236534190046e99e9e3cc60f847
#
_entry.id   fcea6236534190046e99e9e3cc60f847
#
_cell.length_a   1.000
_cell.length_b   1.000
_cell.length_c   1.000
_cell.angle_alpha   90.00
_cell.angle_beta   90.00
_cell.angle_gamma   90.00
#
_symmetry.space_group_name_H-M   'P 1'
#
loop_
_entity.id
_entity.type
_entity.pdbx_description
1 polymer ?
#
loop_
_entity_poly.entity_id
_entity_poly.type
_entity_poly.pdbx_seq_one_letter_code
_entity_poly.pdbx_strand_id
1 'polypeptide(L)'
;MSAGFPSNSKMYGVELDSISGRIAKQLYQNSNIAIEGYEETKLPDSFFDVAVGNVPFGNFKVVDKKYDRLNFNIHDYFFAKTIDKVRPNGIIAFVTSRYTMDKRNSNVRRYINERCELLGAIRLPNDAFGDTKAVSDILFLQKRERPVLKDDDWVSTGITEEGYVINQYYIDHPEMILGTIEKTHA
;
A
#
# COMPACT_ATOMS: atom_id res chain seq x y z
N MET A 1 9.87 4.68 10.04
CA MET A 1 10.02 3.51 9.14
C MET A 1 11.44 3.29 8.61
N SER A 2 12.33 4.26 8.60
CA SER A 2 13.70 4.11 8.03
C SER A 2 14.73 3.45 8.95
N ALA A 3 14.44 3.21 10.23
CA ALA A 3 15.39 2.74 11.23
C ALA A 3 16.00 1.34 10.97
N GLY A 4 15.44 0.56 10.05
CA GLY A 4 15.93 -0.78 9.71
C GLY A 4 16.77 -0.86 8.43
N PHE A 5 16.94 0.25 7.71
CA PHE A 5 17.70 0.24 6.46
C PHE A 5 19.21 0.37 6.71
N PRO A 6 20.05 -0.23 5.85
CA PRO A 6 21.50 -0.06 5.92
C PRO A 6 21.91 1.42 5.89
N SER A 7 22.97 1.77 6.62
CA SER A 7 23.44 3.16 6.76
C SER A 7 23.90 3.82 5.45
N ASN A 8 24.22 3.02 4.44
CA ASN A 8 24.60 3.47 3.09
C ASN A 8 23.42 3.61 2.12
N SER A 9 22.18 3.40 2.59
CA SER A 9 21.00 3.55 1.76
C SER A 9 20.74 5.02 1.43
N LYS A 10 20.43 5.31 0.17
CA LYS A 10 19.95 6.63 -0.26
C LYS A 10 18.45 6.73 0.00
N MET A 11 18.07 7.50 1.01
CA MET A 11 16.69 7.63 1.45
C MET A 11 16.00 8.83 0.83
N TYR A 12 14.76 8.60 0.40
CA TYR A 12 13.84 9.63 -0.10
C TYR A 12 12.56 9.54 0.71
N GLY A 13 12.08 10.66 1.21
CA GLY A 13 10.84 10.74 1.97
C GLY A 13 9.91 11.78 1.38
N VAL A 14 8.61 11.52 1.45
CA VAL A 14 7.56 12.47 1.12
C VAL A 14 6.64 12.58 2.32
N GLU A 15 6.41 13.80 2.78
CA GLU A 15 5.57 14.08 3.93
C GLU A 15 4.73 15.33 3.63
N LEU A 16 3.42 15.21 3.77
CA LEU A 16 2.50 16.31 3.53
C LEU A 16 2.49 17.31 4.70
N ASP A 17 2.55 16.80 5.94
CA ASP A 17 2.54 17.65 7.11
C ASP A 17 3.86 18.38 7.29
N SER A 18 3.79 19.72 7.32
CA SER A 18 4.97 20.57 7.36
C SER A 18 5.77 20.46 8.66
N ILE A 19 5.14 20.14 9.78
CA ILE A 19 5.83 19.97 11.07
C ILE A 19 6.56 18.64 11.06
N SER A 20 5.88 17.55 10.75
CA SER A 20 6.46 16.21 10.65
C SER A 20 7.59 16.17 9.63
N GLY A 21 7.41 16.79 8.48
CA GLY A 21 8.43 16.87 7.43
C GLY A 21 9.68 17.64 7.87
N ARG A 22 9.53 18.74 8.59
CA ARG A 22 10.69 19.48 9.15
C ARG A 22 11.40 18.67 10.23
N ILE A 23 10.68 17.98 11.10
CA ILE A 23 11.27 17.06 12.08
C ILE A 23 12.04 15.96 11.37
N ALA A 24 11.45 15.34 10.36
CA ALA A 24 12.10 14.30 9.58
C ALA A 24 13.39 14.79 8.92
N LYS A 25 13.42 16.01 8.36
CA LYS A 25 14.65 16.62 7.81
C LYS A 25 15.76 16.79 8.84
N GLN A 26 15.42 17.09 10.08
CA GLN A 26 16.41 17.21 11.17
C GLN A 26 16.94 15.85 11.63
N LEU A 27 16.06 14.85 11.69
CA LEU A 27 16.43 13.50 12.10
C LEU A 27 17.24 12.74 11.05
N TYR A 28 16.91 12.97 9.76
CA TYR A 28 17.49 12.24 8.63
C TYR A 28 18.20 13.19 7.65
N GLN A 29 19.25 13.87 8.15
CA GLN A 29 19.95 14.95 7.44
C GLN A 29 20.59 14.50 6.11
N ASN A 30 20.90 13.21 5.97
CA ASN A 30 21.46 12.64 4.73
C ASN A 30 20.37 12.13 3.75
N SER A 31 19.09 12.39 4.05
CA SER A 31 17.94 11.94 3.25
C SER A 31 17.33 13.08 2.45
N ASN A 32 16.79 12.76 1.28
CA ASN A 32 16.05 13.71 0.45
C ASN A 32 14.58 13.69 0.89
N ILE A 33 14.14 14.67 1.66
CA ILE A 33 12.77 14.76 2.15
C ILE A 33 12.04 15.91 1.47
N ALA A 34 11.00 15.60 0.71
CA ALA A 34 10.05 16.54 0.13
C ALA A 34 8.90 16.78 1.12
N ILE A 35 8.53 18.04 1.33
CA ILE A 35 7.38 18.42 2.17
C ILE A 35 6.30 18.92 1.22
N GLU A 36 5.55 18.00 0.66
CA GLU A 36 4.53 18.25 -0.35
C GLU A 36 3.60 17.04 -0.47
N GLY A 37 2.46 17.21 -1.15
CA GLY A 37 1.57 16.09 -1.49
C GLY A 37 2.27 15.10 -2.41
N TYR A 38 1.98 13.81 -2.23
CA TYR A 38 2.59 12.78 -3.08
C TYR A 38 2.25 12.99 -4.56
N GLU A 39 1.07 13.52 -4.85
CA GLU A 39 0.59 13.88 -6.20
C GLU A 39 1.49 14.93 -6.87
N GLU A 40 2.08 15.85 -6.11
CA GLU A 40 2.93 16.92 -6.62
C GLU A 40 4.38 16.49 -6.86
N THR A 41 4.78 15.35 -6.28
CA THR A 41 6.18 14.88 -6.37
C THR A 41 6.60 14.55 -7.79
N LYS A 42 7.83 14.95 -8.12
CA LYS A 42 8.48 14.66 -9.41
C LYS A 42 9.55 13.57 -9.30
N LEU A 43 9.24 12.53 -8.54
CA LEU A 43 10.13 11.38 -8.39
C LEU A 43 10.30 10.64 -9.73
N PRO A 44 11.53 10.18 -10.06
CA PRO A 44 11.78 9.46 -11.31
C PRO A 44 11.07 8.10 -11.33
N ASP A 45 10.65 7.67 -12.53
CA ASP A 45 10.06 6.34 -12.74
C ASP A 45 11.17 5.26 -12.75
N SER A 46 10.83 4.05 -12.33
CA SER A 46 11.72 2.87 -12.32
C SER A 46 13.07 3.11 -11.64
N PHE A 47 13.08 3.88 -10.56
CA PHE A 47 14.30 4.33 -9.90
C PHE A 47 14.54 3.66 -8.53
N PHE A 48 13.49 3.47 -7.74
CA PHE A 48 13.65 3.00 -6.36
C PHE A 48 13.73 1.48 -6.27
N ASP A 49 14.63 0.98 -5.42
CA ASP A 49 14.75 -0.44 -5.11
C ASP A 49 13.61 -0.91 -4.21
N VAL A 50 13.26 -0.07 -3.23
CA VAL A 50 12.24 -0.35 -2.21
C VAL A 50 11.40 0.89 -1.94
N ALA A 51 10.11 0.70 -1.82
CA ALA A 51 9.19 1.71 -1.32
C ALA A 51 8.45 1.16 -0.09
N VAL A 52 8.47 1.92 1.00
CA VAL A 52 7.74 1.57 2.23
C VAL A 52 6.89 2.74 2.67
N GLY A 53 5.72 2.47 3.21
CA GLY A 53 4.84 3.54 3.67
C GLY A 53 3.62 3.03 4.43
N ASN A 54 3.07 3.93 5.24
CA ASN A 54 1.71 3.84 5.74
C ASN A 54 0.90 4.82 4.90
N VAL A 55 0.14 4.30 3.93
CA VAL A 55 -0.59 5.17 3.00
C VAL A 55 -1.81 5.80 3.68
N PRO A 56 -2.19 7.04 3.32
CA PRO A 56 -3.38 7.66 3.90
C PRO A 56 -4.64 6.89 3.55
N PHE A 57 -5.56 6.76 4.52
CA PHE A 57 -6.84 6.10 4.33
C PHE A 57 -7.93 7.14 4.08
N GLY A 58 -8.80 6.88 3.13
CA GLY A 58 -9.94 7.78 2.90
C GLY A 58 -10.70 7.50 1.61
N ASN A 59 -11.93 8.01 1.57
CA ASN A 59 -12.81 7.94 0.40
C ASN A 59 -12.74 9.24 -0.45
N PHE A 60 -11.55 9.82 -0.52
CA PHE A 60 -11.29 10.99 -1.36
C PHE A 60 -10.22 10.66 -2.39
N LYS A 61 -10.06 11.53 -3.36
CA LYS A 61 -9.11 11.41 -4.47
C LYS A 61 -8.22 12.65 -4.49
N VAL A 62 -7.03 12.47 -5.01
CA VAL A 62 -6.13 13.58 -5.36
C VAL A 62 -6.12 13.78 -6.87
N VAL A 63 -5.73 14.95 -7.31
CA VAL A 63 -5.62 15.26 -8.75
C VAL A 63 -4.18 15.02 -9.19
N ASP A 64 -4.00 14.00 -10.02
CA ASP A 64 -2.74 13.71 -10.69
C ASP A 64 -3.05 13.25 -12.13
N LYS A 65 -2.82 14.13 -13.10
CA LYS A 65 -3.20 13.93 -14.52
C LYS A 65 -2.80 12.57 -15.08
N LYS A 66 -1.69 12.00 -14.61
CA LYS A 66 -1.20 10.69 -15.08
C LYS A 66 -2.11 9.55 -14.62
N TYR A 67 -2.73 9.69 -13.43
CA TYR A 67 -3.49 8.63 -12.76
C TYR A 67 -4.99 8.91 -12.66
N ASP A 68 -5.47 10.11 -12.98
CA ASP A 68 -6.88 10.52 -12.85
C ASP A 68 -7.85 9.55 -13.56
N ARG A 69 -7.44 8.98 -14.70
CA ARG A 69 -8.23 8.00 -15.45
C ARG A 69 -8.52 6.70 -14.69
N LEU A 70 -7.70 6.36 -13.67
CA LEU A 70 -7.91 5.17 -12.86
C LEU A 70 -9.07 5.34 -11.88
N ASN A 71 -9.41 6.59 -11.57
CA ASN A 71 -10.49 6.95 -10.66
C ASN A 71 -10.35 6.30 -9.26
N PHE A 72 -9.12 6.11 -8.79
CA PHE A 72 -8.77 5.46 -7.54
C PHE A 72 -8.95 6.39 -6.34
N ASN A 73 -9.30 5.81 -5.18
CA ASN A 73 -9.21 6.50 -3.89
C ASN A 73 -7.76 6.70 -3.49
N ILE A 74 -7.51 7.59 -2.53
CA ILE A 74 -6.16 7.99 -2.12
C ILE A 74 -5.24 6.82 -1.83
N HIS A 75 -5.67 5.81 -1.06
CA HIS A 75 -4.85 4.63 -0.74
C HIS A 75 -4.51 3.80 -1.99
N ASP A 76 -5.45 3.65 -2.92
CA ASP A 76 -5.25 2.90 -4.16
C ASP A 76 -4.36 3.67 -5.16
N TYR A 77 -4.49 5.00 -5.18
CA TYR A 77 -3.63 5.91 -5.95
C TYR A 77 -2.16 5.78 -5.55
N PHE A 78 -1.88 5.66 -4.24
CA PHE A 78 -0.51 5.49 -3.77
C PHE A 78 0.15 4.24 -4.35
N PHE A 79 -0.58 3.12 -4.46
CA PHE A 79 -0.07 1.93 -5.16
C PHE A 79 0.24 2.23 -6.63
N ALA A 80 -0.71 2.83 -7.34
CA ALA A 80 -0.56 3.09 -8.78
C ALA A 80 0.69 3.95 -9.08
N LYS A 81 0.87 5.05 -8.34
CA LYS A 81 2.03 5.93 -8.51
C LYS A 81 3.33 5.25 -8.09
N THR A 82 3.35 4.54 -6.96
CA THR A 82 4.56 3.90 -6.45
C THR A 82 5.03 2.76 -7.34
N ILE A 83 4.12 2.00 -7.94
CA ILE A 83 4.48 0.96 -8.93
C ILE A 83 5.30 1.54 -10.08
N ASP A 84 4.95 2.73 -10.56
CA ASP A 84 5.74 3.39 -11.60
C ASP A 84 7.12 3.82 -11.11
N LYS A 85 7.23 4.25 -9.83
CA LYS A 85 8.48 4.77 -9.25
C LYS A 85 9.49 3.67 -8.91
N VAL A 86 9.01 2.50 -8.52
CA VAL A 86 9.86 1.34 -8.19
C VAL A 86 10.36 0.69 -9.48
N ARG A 87 11.63 0.26 -9.49
CA ARG A 87 12.20 -0.45 -10.63
C ARG A 87 11.64 -1.89 -10.75
N PRO A 88 11.77 -2.54 -11.91
CA PRO A 88 11.51 -3.97 -12.03
C PRO A 88 12.26 -4.78 -10.95
N ASN A 89 11.61 -5.79 -10.40
CA ASN A 89 12.07 -6.60 -9.26
C ASN A 89 12.26 -5.86 -7.93
N GLY A 90 11.91 -4.57 -7.89
CA GLY A 90 11.90 -3.79 -6.65
C GLY A 90 10.67 -4.13 -5.78
N ILE A 91 10.75 -3.79 -4.50
CA ILE A 91 9.79 -4.18 -3.48
C ILE A 91 8.94 -2.97 -3.04
N ILE A 92 7.65 -3.21 -2.84
CA ILE A 92 6.72 -2.26 -2.23
C ILE A 92 6.16 -2.93 -0.96
N ALA A 93 6.29 -2.27 0.19
CA ALA A 93 5.73 -2.73 1.45
C ALA A 93 4.86 -1.61 2.05
N PHE A 94 3.55 -1.72 1.89
CA PHE A 94 2.60 -0.70 2.32
C PHE A 94 1.64 -1.20 3.39
N VAL A 95 1.46 -0.38 4.42
CA VAL A 95 0.29 -0.48 5.29
C VAL A 95 -0.85 0.27 4.60
N THR A 96 -1.98 -0.42 4.42
CA THR A 96 -3.14 0.11 3.71
C THR A 96 -4.44 -0.29 4.40
N SER A 97 -5.54 0.33 4.00
CA SER A 97 -6.87 -0.06 4.45
C SER A 97 -7.23 -1.47 3.97
N ARG A 98 -7.93 -2.24 4.80
CA ARG A 98 -8.49 -3.55 4.39
C ARG A 98 -9.27 -3.49 3.07
N TYR A 99 -9.83 -2.34 2.73
CA TYR A 99 -10.61 -2.18 1.49
C TYR A 99 -9.78 -2.36 0.21
N THR A 100 -8.46 -2.25 0.27
CA THR A 100 -7.61 -2.61 -0.87
C THR A 100 -7.76 -4.09 -1.20
N MET A 101 -7.82 -4.95 -0.17
CA MET A 101 -7.95 -6.40 -0.34
C MET A 101 -9.41 -6.87 -0.45
N ASP A 102 -10.32 -6.36 0.40
CA ASP A 102 -11.67 -6.94 0.59
C ASP A 102 -12.76 -6.32 -0.30
N LYS A 103 -12.47 -5.24 -1.01
CA LYS A 103 -13.48 -4.57 -1.86
C LYS A 103 -14.00 -5.54 -2.93
N ARG A 104 -15.32 -5.68 -3.07
CA ARG A 104 -15.93 -6.55 -4.09
C ARG A 104 -15.47 -6.22 -5.51
N ASN A 105 -15.33 -4.92 -5.81
CA ASN A 105 -14.75 -4.49 -7.07
C ASN A 105 -13.24 -4.78 -7.08
N SER A 106 -12.79 -5.61 -8.00
CA SER A 106 -11.41 -6.08 -8.12
C SER A 106 -10.49 -5.19 -8.97
N ASN A 107 -10.98 -4.07 -9.52
CA ASN A 107 -10.22 -3.26 -10.47
C ASN A 107 -8.85 -2.84 -9.94
N VAL A 108 -8.77 -2.43 -8.67
CA VAL A 108 -7.52 -2.02 -8.03
C VAL A 108 -6.57 -3.21 -7.91
N ARG A 109 -7.06 -4.34 -7.38
CA ARG A 109 -6.24 -5.55 -7.23
C ARG A 109 -5.76 -6.08 -8.58
N ARG A 110 -6.62 -6.07 -9.60
CA ARG A 110 -6.23 -6.42 -10.98
C ARG A 110 -5.15 -5.50 -11.51
N TYR A 111 -5.29 -4.18 -11.33
CA TYR A 111 -4.28 -3.20 -11.73
C TYR A 111 -2.92 -3.49 -11.08
N ILE A 112 -2.93 -3.80 -9.77
CA ILE A 112 -1.72 -4.14 -9.02
C ILE A 112 -1.16 -5.48 -9.51
N ASN A 113 -2.00 -6.52 -9.61
CA ASN A 113 -1.61 -7.87 -10.02
C ASN A 113 -0.99 -7.93 -11.42
N GLU A 114 -1.52 -7.15 -12.37
CA GLU A 114 -0.92 -7.04 -13.70
C GLU A 114 0.54 -6.61 -13.64
N ARG A 115 0.91 -5.78 -12.65
CA ARG A 115 2.21 -5.08 -12.57
C ARG A 115 3.11 -5.59 -11.46
N CYS A 116 2.56 -6.25 -10.48
CA CYS A 116 3.28 -6.74 -9.30
C CYS A 116 2.84 -8.17 -8.96
N GLU A 117 3.76 -8.91 -8.40
CA GLU A 117 3.48 -10.17 -7.69
C GLU A 117 3.19 -9.87 -6.23
N LEU A 118 2.14 -10.48 -5.66
CA LEU A 118 1.91 -10.45 -4.23
C LEU A 118 2.83 -11.46 -3.56
N LEU A 119 3.83 -10.99 -2.83
CA LEU A 119 4.73 -11.85 -2.04
C LEU A 119 4.08 -12.30 -0.74
N GLY A 120 3.15 -11.51 -0.22
CA GLY A 120 2.39 -11.82 0.98
C GLY A 120 1.59 -10.61 1.46
N ALA A 121 0.59 -10.89 2.30
CA ALA A 121 -0.18 -9.87 2.98
C ALA A 121 -0.44 -10.30 4.42
N ILE A 122 -0.45 -9.33 5.34
CA ILE A 122 -0.74 -9.55 6.76
C ILE A 122 -1.88 -8.65 7.17
N ARG A 123 -2.96 -9.22 7.67
CA ARG A 123 -4.04 -8.44 8.29
C ARG A 123 -3.71 -8.16 9.73
N LEU A 124 -3.69 -6.89 10.07
CA LEU A 124 -3.43 -6.43 11.44
C LEU A 124 -4.72 -6.45 12.27
N PRO A 125 -4.61 -6.66 13.59
CA PRO A 125 -5.75 -6.52 14.49
C PRO A 125 -6.27 -5.07 14.47
N ASN A 126 -7.53 -4.88 14.82
CA ASN A 126 -8.23 -3.59 14.75
C ASN A 126 -7.70 -2.52 15.72
N ASP A 127 -6.90 -2.92 16.69
CA ASP A 127 -6.23 -2.07 17.70
C ASP A 127 -4.74 -1.81 17.43
N ALA A 128 -4.22 -2.27 16.28
CA ALA A 128 -2.81 -2.15 15.93
C ALA A 128 -2.28 -0.70 15.92
N PHE A 129 -3.16 0.28 15.71
CA PHE A 129 -2.82 1.71 15.65
C PHE A 129 -3.52 2.54 16.76
N GLY A 130 -3.66 1.96 17.95
CA GLY A 130 -4.17 2.67 19.12
C GLY A 130 -5.67 3.00 19.00
N ASP A 131 -6.02 4.28 19.04
CA ASP A 131 -7.41 4.75 19.13
C ASP A 131 -8.25 4.55 17.86
N THR A 132 -7.67 4.08 16.76
CA THR A 132 -8.40 3.84 15.52
C THR A 132 -8.80 2.37 15.40
N LYS A 133 -10.11 2.10 15.30
CA LYS A 133 -10.63 0.75 15.02
C LYS A 133 -10.56 0.36 13.53
N ALA A 134 -9.62 0.94 12.79
CA ALA A 134 -9.47 0.68 11.37
C ALA A 134 -8.66 -0.59 11.14
N VAL A 135 -9.29 -1.60 10.55
CA VAL A 135 -8.59 -2.81 10.11
C VAL A 135 -7.67 -2.44 8.93
N SER A 136 -6.42 -2.82 9.06
CA SER A 136 -5.38 -2.51 8.08
C SER A 136 -4.67 -3.78 7.64
N ASP A 137 -4.16 -3.75 6.43
CA ASP A 137 -3.34 -4.80 5.85
C ASP A 137 -1.93 -4.28 5.57
N ILE A 138 -0.92 -5.12 5.74
CA ILE A 138 0.42 -4.89 5.21
C ILE A 138 0.54 -5.73 3.94
N LEU A 139 0.80 -5.09 2.81
CA LEU A 139 1.01 -5.77 1.53
C LEU A 139 2.49 -5.72 1.16
N PHE A 140 3.03 -6.88 0.78
CA PHE A 140 4.38 -7.01 0.22
C PHE A 140 4.25 -7.38 -1.25
N LEU A 141 4.71 -6.49 -2.11
CA LEU A 141 4.62 -6.62 -3.56
C LEU A 141 6.01 -6.56 -4.19
N GLN A 142 6.23 -7.35 -5.24
CA GLN A 142 7.40 -7.22 -6.09
C GLN A 142 6.97 -6.77 -7.48
N LYS A 143 7.56 -5.69 -7.97
CA LYS A 143 7.25 -5.20 -9.33
C LYS A 143 7.74 -6.19 -10.37
N ARG A 144 6.83 -6.61 -11.26
CA ARG A 144 7.15 -7.50 -12.39
C ARG A 144 7.99 -6.77 -13.44
N GLU A 145 8.79 -7.51 -14.18
CA GLU A 145 9.53 -6.97 -15.32
C GLU A 145 8.59 -6.60 -16.48
N ARG A 146 7.53 -7.37 -16.64
CA ARG A 146 6.49 -7.17 -17.67
C ARG A 146 5.12 -7.40 -17.05
N PRO A 147 4.12 -6.62 -17.45
CA PRO A 147 2.74 -6.85 -17.03
C PRO A 147 2.25 -8.24 -17.44
N VAL A 148 1.40 -8.83 -16.60
CA VAL A 148 0.72 -10.10 -16.87
C VAL A 148 -0.80 -9.85 -16.91
N LEU A 149 -1.51 -10.56 -17.79
CA LEU A 149 -2.96 -10.42 -17.93
C LEU A 149 -3.74 -11.50 -17.17
N LYS A 150 -3.05 -12.45 -16.55
CA LYS A 150 -3.68 -13.51 -15.74
C LYS A 150 -3.93 -12.98 -14.33
N ASP A 151 -5.16 -13.10 -13.87
CA ASP A 151 -5.50 -12.81 -12.47
C ASP A 151 -5.00 -13.97 -11.59
N ASP A 152 -4.25 -13.64 -10.54
CA ASP A 152 -3.92 -14.54 -9.44
C ASP A 152 -5.09 -14.58 -8.44
N ASP A 153 -5.16 -15.61 -7.58
CA ASP A 153 -6.33 -15.86 -6.71
C ASP A 153 -6.64 -14.68 -5.77
N TRP A 154 -5.62 -13.97 -5.30
CA TRP A 154 -5.79 -12.81 -4.44
C TRP A 154 -6.51 -11.60 -5.07
N VAL A 155 -6.69 -11.60 -6.40
CA VAL A 155 -7.51 -10.58 -7.09
C VAL A 155 -8.98 -10.72 -6.72
N SER A 156 -9.40 -11.93 -6.36
CA SER A 156 -10.79 -12.27 -6.00
C SER A 156 -11.05 -12.13 -4.50
N THR A 157 -12.33 -12.05 -4.15
CA THR A 157 -12.82 -12.19 -2.78
C THR A 157 -13.65 -13.46 -2.68
N GLY A 158 -13.62 -14.08 -1.51
CA GLY A 158 -14.44 -15.23 -1.16
C GLY A 158 -15.30 -14.95 0.08
N ILE A 159 -15.94 -15.99 0.58
CA ILE A 159 -16.81 -15.93 1.76
C ILE A 159 -16.28 -16.93 2.78
N THR A 160 -16.06 -16.49 4.02
CA THR A 160 -15.66 -17.37 5.13
C THR A 160 -16.84 -18.27 5.56
N GLU A 161 -16.57 -19.28 6.37
CA GLU A 161 -17.62 -20.14 6.95
C GLU A 161 -18.67 -19.35 7.75
N GLU A 162 -18.25 -18.25 8.38
CA GLU A 162 -19.13 -17.35 9.14
C GLU A 162 -19.89 -16.34 8.26
N GLY A 163 -19.66 -16.37 6.94
CA GLY A 163 -20.35 -15.54 5.95
C GLY A 163 -19.73 -14.15 5.73
N TYR A 164 -18.47 -13.92 6.11
CA TYR A 164 -17.77 -12.67 5.82
C TYR A 164 -17.17 -12.67 4.42
N VAL A 165 -17.30 -11.54 3.72
CA VAL A 165 -16.59 -11.32 2.46
C VAL A 165 -15.20 -10.78 2.76
N ILE A 166 -14.18 -11.56 2.44
CA ILE A 166 -12.77 -11.20 2.57
C ILE A 166 -12.01 -11.59 1.31
N ASN A 167 -10.77 -11.12 1.20
CA ASN A 167 -9.91 -11.49 0.09
C ASN A 167 -9.65 -13.01 0.08
N GLN A 168 -9.60 -13.60 -1.11
CA GLN A 168 -9.31 -15.04 -1.28
C GLN A 168 -7.98 -15.42 -0.63
N TYR A 169 -6.96 -14.56 -0.71
CA TYR A 169 -5.67 -14.78 -0.07
C TYR A 169 -5.80 -15.10 1.43
N TYR A 170 -6.67 -14.40 2.17
CA TYR A 170 -6.84 -14.66 3.60
C TYR A 170 -7.70 -15.88 3.92
N ILE A 171 -8.49 -16.36 2.95
CA ILE A 171 -9.17 -17.64 3.07
C ILE A 171 -8.17 -18.79 2.93
N ASP A 172 -7.25 -18.65 1.98
CA ASP A 172 -6.23 -19.65 1.69
C ASP A 172 -5.08 -19.62 2.72
N HIS A 173 -4.87 -18.45 3.37
CA HIS A 173 -3.80 -18.19 4.35
C HIS A 173 -4.37 -17.58 5.65
N PRO A 174 -5.20 -18.31 6.41
CA PRO A 174 -5.82 -17.79 7.64
C PRO A 174 -4.78 -17.39 8.71
N GLU A 175 -3.60 -17.99 8.70
CA GLU A 175 -2.47 -17.66 9.58
C GLU A 175 -1.95 -16.23 9.37
N MET A 176 -2.25 -15.60 8.24
CA MET A 176 -1.87 -14.22 7.94
C MET A 176 -2.85 -13.18 8.51
N ILE A 177 -3.91 -13.62 9.18
CA ILE A 177 -4.81 -12.74 9.93
C ILE A 177 -4.37 -12.73 11.38
N LEU A 178 -3.85 -11.58 11.83
CA LEU A 178 -3.48 -11.37 13.22
C LEU A 178 -4.70 -10.84 13.99
N GLY A 179 -5.17 -11.61 14.97
CA GLY A 179 -6.36 -11.29 15.75
C GLY A 179 -7.61 -12.06 15.28
N THR A 180 -8.78 -11.63 15.75
CA THR A 180 -10.07 -12.26 15.45
C THR A 180 -10.91 -11.39 14.51
N ILE A 181 -11.64 -12.03 13.60
CA ILE A 181 -12.63 -11.34 12.76
C ILE A 181 -13.93 -11.23 13.57
N GLU A 182 -14.32 -10.01 13.94
CA GLU A 182 -15.57 -9.75 14.66
C GLU A 182 -16.62 -9.10 13.74
N LYS A 183 -17.91 -9.42 13.97
CA LYS A 183 -19.02 -8.69 13.36
C LYS A 183 -19.01 -7.25 13.88
N THR A 184 -18.65 -6.28 13.06
CA THR A 184 -19.02 -4.89 13.32
C THR A 184 -20.53 -4.80 13.07
N HIS A 185 -21.33 -4.69 14.13
CA HIS A 185 -22.71 -4.25 14.00
C HIS A 185 -22.66 -2.81 13.47
N ALA A 186 -23.13 -2.64 12.23
CA ALA A 186 -23.37 -1.31 11.63
C ALA A 186 -24.57 -0.65 12.31
#